data_ec24a15bf21f5c09ccd42b48241a1eda
#
_entry.id   ec24a15bf21f5c09ccd42b48241a1eda
#
_cell.length_a   1.000
_cell.length_b   1.000
_cell.length_c   1.000
_cell.angle_alpha   90.00
_cell.angle_beta   90.00
_cell.angle_gamma   90.00
#
_symmetry.space_group_name_H-M   'P 1'
#
loop_
_entity.id
_entity.type
_entity.pdbx_description
1 polymer ?
#
loop_
_entity_poly.entity_id
_entity_poly.type
_entity_poly.pdbx_seq_one_letter_code
_entity_poly.pdbx_strand_id
1 'polypeptide(L)'
;MTLKRSQRQVGHILYCRGVIMNRPGRWMWEEIIVTVLVLMVLASIEPVCAYEGDPAVAGVTVNGRVLYTGSLPKPERVPVHRDSKFCGEIVSIDKIHVERASGGIDGVVISLEGIGRGKPIVPDKTVITFENRTCRFVPRINAAVVGSVFEILNSDPILHNTHMRIDGRLGTTILNVVQPAGVDVIIKTLQIAGFFDIRCDAHTFMQASMHVFEHPYFAVTDGKGQFEMAQVPPGTYRLRMWHEALGARTKTITVPSTGSLTVDLGLSPEE
;
A
#
# COMPACT_ATOMS: atom_id res chain seq x y z
N MET A 1 43.73 33.16 72.09
CA MET A 1 44.76 34.11 71.74
C MET A 1 44.40 34.80 70.49
N THR A 2 43.59 35.86 70.52
CA THR A 2 43.92 37.30 70.60
C THR A 2 44.88 37.74 69.49
N LEU A 3 44.38 38.53 68.55
CA LEU A 3 44.71 39.94 68.24
C LEU A 3 44.34 40.18 66.74
N LYS A 4 43.34 40.93 66.44
CA LYS A 4 43.13 42.39 66.34
C LYS A 4 43.80 43.06 65.12
N ARG A 5 42.89 43.61 64.29
CA ARG A 5 42.85 44.95 63.63
C ARG A 5 43.95 45.32 62.61
N SER A 6 43.49 45.75 61.42
CA SER A 6 43.48 47.18 61.08
C SER A 6 42.74 47.47 59.80
N GLN A 7 41.78 48.40 59.87
CA GLN A 7 41.16 49.07 58.73
C GLN A 7 42.12 50.09 58.10
N ARG A 8 42.02 50.25 56.75
CA ARG A 8 42.23 51.56 56.12
C ARG A 8 41.32 51.69 54.93
N GLN A 9 40.42 52.65 55.01
CA GLN A 9 39.75 53.26 53.87
C GLN A 9 40.72 54.13 53.11
N VAL A 10 40.60 54.18 51.76
CA VAL A 10 40.82 55.40 50.96
C VAL A 10 40.31 55.14 49.52
N GLY A 11 39.45 56.05 49.06
CA GLY A 11 39.49 56.62 47.71
C GLY A 11 38.48 56.06 46.66
N HIS A 12 37.34 56.75 46.55
CA HIS A 12 36.50 56.74 45.36
C HIS A 12 37.26 57.16 44.09
N ILE A 13 37.24 56.32 43.05
CA ILE A 13 37.42 56.82 41.68
C ILE A 13 36.28 56.13 40.86
N LEU A 14 35.27 56.93 40.42
CA LEU A 14 34.28 56.56 39.43
C LEU A 14 35.01 56.43 38.10
N TYR A 15 35.03 55.20 37.57
CA TYR A 15 35.28 54.96 36.14
C TYR A 15 33.98 54.50 35.47
N CYS A 16 33.39 55.41 34.69
CA CYS A 16 32.39 55.05 33.69
C CYS A 16 33.05 54.16 32.65
N ARG A 17 32.86 52.85 32.74
CA ARG A 17 33.14 51.92 31.64
C ARG A 17 31.91 51.86 30.75
N GLY A 18 32.04 52.39 29.54
CA GLY A 18 31.10 52.25 28.45
C GLY A 18 30.84 50.76 28.19
N VAL A 19 29.57 50.42 28.15
CA VAL A 19 29.10 49.10 27.68
C VAL A 19 29.37 49.05 26.17
N ILE A 20 30.43 48.36 25.79
CA ILE A 20 30.65 47.96 24.40
C ILE A 20 29.60 46.90 24.11
N MET A 21 28.53 47.28 23.44
CA MET A 21 27.66 46.29 22.83
C MET A 21 28.46 45.59 21.71
N ASN A 22 28.96 44.40 22.06
CA ASN A 22 29.52 43.51 21.08
C ASN A 22 28.35 43.08 20.12
N ARG A 23 28.39 43.57 18.87
CA ARG A 23 27.47 43.05 17.83
C ARG A 23 27.79 41.55 17.69
N PRO A 24 26.77 40.67 17.78
CA PRO A 24 26.97 39.24 17.57
C PRO A 24 27.57 39.06 16.16
N GLY A 25 28.68 38.32 16.11
CA GLY A 25 29.38 38.05 14.87
C GLY A 25 28.49 37.31 13.87
N ARG A 26 28.69 37.55 12.58
CA ARG A 26 27.97 36.94 11.46
C ARG A 26 27.79 35.43 11.61
N TRP A 27 28.69 34.74 12.26
CA TRP A 27 28.67 33.29 12.58
C TRP A 27 27.55 32.88 13.51
N MET A 28 27.16 33.70 14.46
CA MET A 28 26.10 33.37 15.42
C MET A 28 24.71 33.40 14.76
N TRP A 29 24.53 34.22 13.76
CA TRP A 29 23.27 34.26 12.98
C TRP A 29 23.14 33.08 12.03
N GLU A 30 24.22 32.59 11.45
CA GLU A 30 24.22 31.39 10.59
C GLU A 30 23.88 30.15 11.39
N GLU A 31 24.40 29.97 12.61
CA GLU A 31 24.04 28.85 13.48
C GLU A 31 22.57 28.91 13.95
N ILE A 32 22.06 30.09 14.26
CA ILE A 32 20.66 30.28 14.64
C ILE A 32 19.74 29.95 13.46
N ILE A 33 20.07 30.41 12.26
CA ILE A 33 19.27 30.13 11.07
C ILE A 33 19.26 28.64 10.74
N VAL A 34 20.40 27.96 10.80
CA VAL A 34 20.50 26.52 10.58
C VAL A 34 19.71 25.75 11.64
N THR A 35 19.81 26.15 12.90
CA THR A 35 19.07 25.50 14.00
C THR A 35 17.56 25.70 13.85
N VAL A 36 17.10 26.89 13.48
CA VAL A 36 15.68 27.18 13.24
C VAL A 36 15.16 26.42 12.01
N LEU A 37 15.93 26.32 10.93
CA LEU A 37 15.59 25.53 9.75
C LEU A 37 15.50 24.04 10.06
N VAL A 38 16.44 23.49 10.84
CA VAL A 38 16.40 22.09 11.28
C VAL A 38 15.18 21.82 12.18
N LEU A 39 14.88 22.74 13.10
CA LEU A 39 13.68 22.63 13.96
C LEU A 39 12.39 22.75 13.15
N MET A 40 12.32 23.59 12.11
CA MET A 40 11.16 23.68 11.22
C MET A 40 10.99 22.41 10.37
N VAL A 41 12.06 21.79 9.92
CA VAL A 41 12.00 20.52 9.18
C VAL A 41 11.57 19.38 10.10
N LEU A 42 12.01 19.35 11.35
CA LEU A 42 11.60 18.34 12.33
C LEU A 42 10.14 18.52 12.79
N ALA A 43 9.64 19.76 12.81
CA ALA A 43 8.23 20.05 13.17
C ALA A 43 7.23 19.68 12.05
N SER A 44 7.69 19.43 10.84
CA SER A 44 6.83 19.02 9.70
C SER A 44 6.75 17.50 9.51
N ILE A 45 7.37 16.69 10.38
CA ILE A 45 7.17 15.24 10.38
C ILE A 45 5.87 14.96 11.13
N GLU A 46 4.74 14.97 10.41
CA GLU A 46 3.51 14.44 10.97
C GLU A 46 3.71 12.96 11.29
N PRO A 47 3.37 12.49 12.51
CA PRO A 47 3.46 11.08 12.82
C PRO A 47 2.52 10.33 11.88
N VAL A 48 3.05 9.43 11.07
CA VAL A 48 2.23 8.44 10.38
C VAL A 48 1.59 7.59 11.48
N CYS A 49 0.34 7.88 11.84
CA CYS A 49 -0.40 7.05 12.77
C CYS A 49 -0.60 5.67 12.15
N ALA A 50 0.01 4.65 12.77
CA ALA A 50 -0.30 3.26 12.44
C ALA A 50 -1.80 3.02 12.63
N TYR A 51 -2.38 2.13 11.83
CA TYR A 51 -3.80 1.78 11.95
C TYR A 51 -4.10 1.14 13.31
N GLU A 52 -5.13 1.64 14.00
CA GLU A 52 -5.62 1.15 15.29
C GLU A 52 -6.89 0.32 15.11
N GLY A 53 -6.83 -0.97 15.44
CA GLY A 53 -7.99 -1.85 15.47
C GLY A 53 -8.79 -1.70 16.77
N ASP A 54 -10.07 -1.33 16.65
CA ASP A 54 -10.99 -1.17 17.79
C ASP A 54 -12.29 -1.95 17.53
N PRO A 55 -12.57 -3.01 18.32
CA PRO A 55 -13.77 -3.82 18.14
C PRO A 55 -15.07 -3.07 18.48
N ALA A 56 -14.98 -1.94 19.18
CA ALA A 56 -16.15 -1.11 19.54
C ALA A 56 -16.52 -0.11 18.45
N VAL A 57 -15.70 0.06 17.41
CA VAL A 57 -15.99 0.98 16.31
C VAL A 57 -17.19 0.46 15.51
N ALA A 58 -18.29 1.21 15.56
CA ALA A 58 -19.45 0.98 14.70
C ALA A 58 -19.14 1.45 13.29
N GLY A 59 -19.69 0.73 12.31
CA GLY A 59 -19.51 1.08 10.90
C GLY A 59 -20.65 0.55 10.05
N VAL A 60 -20.73 1.05 8.82
CA VAL A 60 -21.73 0.65 7.84
C VAL A 60 -21.07 -0.12 6.69
N THR A 61 -21.88 -0.80 5.89
CA THR A 61 -21.40 -1.44 4.67
C THR A 61 -21.27 -0.40 3.55
N VAL A 62 -20.11 -0.35 2.92
CA VAL A 62 -19.87 0.36 1.67
C VAL A 62 -19.78 -0.67 0.55
N ASN A 63 -20.66 -0.58 -0.42
CA ASN A 63 -20.72 -1.47 -1.57
C ASN A 63 -20.87 -0.69 -2.88
N GLY A 64 -20.72 -1.37 -4.00
CA GLY A 64 -20.93 -0.74 -5.31
C GLY A 64 -20.41 -1.59 -6.44
N ARG A 65 -20.30 -0.97 -7.62
CA ARG A 65 -19.76 -1.59 -8.82
C ARG A 65 -18.75 -0.68 -9.49
N VAL A 66 -17.76 -1.30 -10.12
CA VAL A 66 -16.84 -0.60 -11.03
C VAL A 66 -17.18 -0.99 -12.45
N LEU A 67 -17.56 -0.01 -13.26
CA LEU A 67 -17.97 -0.18 -14.65
C LEU A 67 -16.88 0.33 -15.59
N TYR A 68 -16.67 -0.40 -16.66
CA TYR A 68 -15.76 0.00 -17.72
C TYR A 68 -16.40 1.04 -18.65
N THR A 69 -15.69 2.15 -18.83
CA THR A 69 -16.12 3.22 -19.72
C THR A 69 -15.06 3.44 -20.81
N GLY A 70 -15.12 2.64 -21.87
CA GLY A 70 -14.14 2.76 -22.96
C GLY A 70 -14.22 1.61 -23.96
N SER A 71 -13.34 1.62 -24.95
CA SER A 71 -13.16 0.53 -25.91
C SER A 71 -12.27 -0.55 -25.33
N LEU A 72 -12.72 -1.80 -25.33
CA LEU A 72 -11.89 -2.91 -24.86
C LEU A 72 -10.68 -3.10 -25.78
N PRO A 73 -9.48 -3.19 -25.21
CA PRO A 73 -8.30 -3.54 -25.99
C PRO A 73 -8.43 -4.98 -26.49
N LYS A 74 -7.80 -5.26 -27.64
CA LYS A 74 -7.70 -6.65 -28.11
C LYS A 74 -6.79 -7.43 -27.18
N PRO A 75 -7.08 -8.74 -26.95
CA PRO A 75 -6.19 -9.60 -26.20
C PRO A 75 -4.80 -9.62 -26.78
N GLU A 76 -3.80 -9.56 -25.92
CA GLU A 76 -2.40 -9.72 -26.30
C GLU A 76 -2.12 -11.21 -26.57
N ARG A 77 -1.51 -11.52 -27.72
CA ARG A 77 -1.12 -12.88 -28.07
C ARG A 77 0.37 -13.06 -27.87
N VAL A 78 0.76 -13.89 -26.91
CA VAL A 78 2.15 -14.09 -26.51
C VAL A 78 2.59 -15.51 -26.92
N PRO A 79 3.69 -15.66 -27.69
CA PRO A 79 4.24 -16.98 -28.00
C PRO A 79 4.84 -17.63 -26.75
N VAL A 80 4.65 -18.92 -26.62
CA VAL A 80 5.14 -19.72 -25.49
C VAL A 80 6.42 -20.45 -25.93
N HIS A 81 7.54 -20.09 -25.31
CA HIS A 81 8.85 -20.67 -25.66
C HIS A 81 9.20 -21.90 -24.81
N ARG A 82 8.60 -22.05 -23.64
CA ARG A 82 8.85 -23.17 -22.72
C ARG A 82 7.54 -23.86 -22.36
N ASP A 83 7.59 -25.18 -22.30
CA ASP A 83 6.44 -26.04 -21.94
C ASP A 83 5.21 -25.83 -22.84
N SER A 84 5.42 -25.44 -24.12
CA SER A 84 4.35 -25.15 -25.08
C SER A 84 3.41 -26.34 -25.34
N LYS A 85 3.87 -27.58 -25.13
CA LYS A 85 3.04 -28.79 -25.21
C LYS A 85 1.92 -28.80 -24.18
N PHE A 86 2.13 -28.18 -23.02
CA PHE A 86 1.13 -28.06 -21.95
C PHE A 86 0.43 -26.70 -21.96
N CYS A 87 1.19 -25.60 -22.02
CA CYS A 87 0.66 -24.24 -21.96
C CYS A 87 0.00 -23.77 -23.28
N GLY A 88 0.20 -24.53 -24.40
CA GLY A 88 -0.17 -24.09 -25.76
C GLY A 88 0.96 -23.29 -26.42
N GLU A 89 0.94 -23.20 -27.74
CA GLU A 89 1.96 -22.46 -28.50
C GLU A 89 1.82 -20.94 -28.37
N ILE A 90 0.58 -20.46 -28.14
CA ILE A 90 0.25 -19.04 -27.97
C ILE A 90 -0.72 -18.92 -26.81
N VAL A 91 -0.39 -18.05 -25.86
CA VAL A 91 -1.30 -17.66 -24.78
C VAL A 91 -1.95 -16.32 -25.11
N SER A 92 -3.30 -16.27 -24.96
CA SER A 92 -4.06 -15.03 -25.06
C SER A 92 -4.20 -14.41 -23.69
N ILE A 93 -3.82 -13.14 -23.54
CA ILE A 93 -3.87 -12.37 -22.30
C ILE A 93 -4.89 -11.25 -22.44
N ASP A 94 -6.02 -11.39 -21.75
CA ASP A 94 -6.97 -10.30 -21.58
C ASP A 94 -6.50 -9.43 -20.42
N LYS A 95 -6.05 -8.20 -20.72
CA LYS A 95 -5.57 -7.27 -19.68
C LYS A 95 -6.70 -6.69 -18.85
N ILE A 96 -7.91 -6.62 -19.41
CA ILE A 96 -9.10 -6.08 -18.76
C ILE A 96 -10.23 -7.09 -18.98
N HIS A 97 -10.68 -7.68 -17.89
CA HIS A 97 -11.82 -8.60 -17.95
C HIS A 97 -13.11 -7.84 -17.61
N VAL A 98 -13.97 -7.66 -18.59
CA VAL A 98 -15.25 -6.95 -18.45
C VAL A 98 -16.39 -7.89 -18.75
N GLU A 99 -17.35 -7.99 -17.83
CA GLU A 99 -18.59 -8.71 -18.09
C GLU A 99 -19.44 -7.94 -19.11
N ARG A 100 -19.79 -8.61 -20.21
CA ARG A 100 -20.50 -7.96 -21.33
C ARG A 100 -21.89 -7.47 -21.00
N ALA A 101 -22.60 -8.13 -20.08
CA ALA A 101 -23.97 -7.79 -19.73
C ALA A 101 -24.08 -6.57 -18.83
N SER A 102 -23.19 -6.45 -17.84
CA SER A 102 -23.21 -5.38 -16.84
C SER A 102 -22.22 -4.26 -17.13
N GLY A 103 -21.17 -4.53 -17.91
CA GLY A 103 -20.00 -3.65 -18.04
C GLY A 103 -19.07 -3.67 -16.84
N GLY A 104 -19.29 -4.59 -15.88
CA GLY A 104 -18.48 -4.67 -14.66
C GLY A 104 -17.05 -5.13 -14.92
N ILE A 105 -16.08 -4.54 -14.23
CA ILE A 105 -14.66 -4.88 -14.35
C ILE A 105 -14.26 -5.81 -13.21
N ASP A 106 -13.74 -7.00 -13.57
CA ASP A 106 -13.12 -7.94 -12.63
C ASP A 106 -11.74 -7.48 -12.20
N GLY A 107 -11.36 -7.72 -10.92
CA GLY A 107 -10.00 -7.51 -10.44
C GLY A 107 -9.61 -6.04 -10.19
N VAL A 108 -10.57 -5.14 -9.95
CA VAL A 108 -10.24 -3.80 -9.47
C VAL A 108 -10.03 -3.85 -7.96
N VAL A 109 -8.87 -3.40 -7.49
CA VAL A 109 -8.61 -3.24 -6.06
C VAL A 109 -9.18 -1.91 -5.59
N ILE A 110 -10.12 -1.98 -4.64
CA ILE A 110 -10.74 -0.84 -3.98
C ILE A 110 -10.15 -0.72 -2.58
N SER A 111 -9.76 0.47 -2.16
CA SER A 111 -9.25 0.70 -0.80
C SER A 111 -9.60 2.10 -0.29
N LEU A 112 -9.70 2.25 1.03
CA LEU A 112 -9.84 3.56 1.68
C LEU A 112 -8.46 4.09 2.04
N GLU A 113 -8.15 5.32 1.66
CA GLU A 113 -6.93 6.01 2.07
C GLU A 113 -7.20 6.91 3.27
N GLY A 114 -6.22 6.98 4.20
CA GLY A 114 -6.26 7.87 5.36
C GLY A 114 -7.13 7.38 6.52
N ILE A 115 -7.48 6.09 6.54
CA ILE A 115 -8.22 5.52 7.66
C ILE A 115 -7.23 5.05 8.75
N GLY A 116 -7.25 5.74 9.91
CA GLY A 116 -6.34 5.43 11.03
C GLY A 116 -6.94 4.54 12.11
N ARG A 117 -8.28 4.35 12.13
CA ARG A 117 -8.95 3.54 13.16
C ARG A 117 -10.19 2.86 12.63
N GLY A 118 -10.48 1.65 13.12
CA GLY A 118 -11.68 0.92 12.72
C GLY A 118 -11.67 -0.51 13.20
N LYS A 119 -12.36 -1.43 12.48
CA LYS A 119 -12.46 -2.83 12.88
C LYS A 119 -11.07 -3.48 13.05
N PRO A 120 -10.91 -4.43 14.00
CA PRO A 120 -9.63 -5.10 14.19
C PRO A 120 -9.15 -5.83 12.94
N ILE A 121 -7.84 -5.86 12.76
CA ILE A 121 -7.19 -6.76 11.80
C ILE A 121 -7.18 -8.16 12.41
N VAL A 122 -7.59 -9.16 11.66
CA VAL A 122 -7.55 -10.58 12.08
C VAL A 122 -6.73 -11.35 11.03
N PRO A 123 -5.41 -11.19 11.02
CA PRO A 123 -4.54 -11.69 9.95
C PRO A 123 -4.56 -13.22 9.85
N ASP A 124 -4.55 -13.91 10.98
CA ASP A 124 -4.47 -15.38 11.06
C ASP A 124 -5.67 -16.09 10.43
N LYS A 125 -6.79 -15.36 10.23
CA LYS A 125 -8.01 -15.88 9.58
C LYS A 125 -8.07 -15.54 8.10
N THR A 126 -7.13 -14.74 7.60
CA THR A 126 -7.09 -14.35 6.19
C THR A 126 -6.06 -15.21 5.47
N VAL A 127 -6.54 -16.21 4.75
CA VAL A 127 -5.73 -17.07 3.90
C VAL A 127 -5.93 -16.64 2.46
N ILE A 128 -4.85 -16.30 1.79
CA ILE A 128 -4.83 -16.02 0.36
C ILE A 128 -4.26 -17.23 -0.36
N THR A 129 -5.12 -17.96 -1.05
CA THR A 129 -4.70 -19.08 -1.89
C THR A 129 -4.32 -18.55 -3.27
N PHE A 130 -3.10 -18.86 -3.70
CA PHE A 130 -2.50 -18.44 -4.94
C PHE A 130 -1.99 -19.65 -5.71
N GLU A 131 -2.55 -19.91 -6.86
CA GLU A 131 -2.37 -21.18 -7.57
C GLU A 131 -1.78 -20.97 -8.96
N ASN A 132 -0.77 -21.78 -9.31
CA ASN A 132 -0.35 -22.00 -10.69
C ASN A 132 -1.29 -23.05 -11.30
N ARG A 133 -2.16 -22.64 -12.23
CA ARG A 133 -3.13 -23.51 -12.87
C ARG A 133 -3.29 -23.17 -14.35
N THR A 134 -3.11 -24.15 -15.22
CA THR A 134 -3.17 -24.00 -16.68
C THR A 134 -2.29 -22.85 -17.18
N CYS A 135 -1.05 -22.82 -16.68
CA CYS A 135 -0.04 -21.79 -16.99
C CYS A 135 -0.52 -20.35 -16.70
N ARG A 136 -1.25 -20.16 -15.62
CA ARG A 136 -1.74 -18.88 -15.15
C ARG A 136 -1.65 -18.79 -13.63
N PHE A 137 -1.44 -17.61 -13.11
CA PHE A 137 -1.65 -17.34 -11.68
C PHE A 137 -3.15 -17.09 -11.42
N VAL A 138 -3.71 -17.77 -10.42
CA VAL A 138 -5.13 -17.69 -10.05
C VAL A 138 -5.25 -17.47 -8.53
N PRO A 139 -5.95 -16.42 -8.09
CA PRO A 139 -6.45 -15.29 -8.86
C PRO A 139 -5.31 -14.39 -9.36
N ARG A 140 -5.54 -13.66 -10.45
CA ARG A 140 -4.54 -12.77 -11.03
C ARG A 140 -4.32 -11.52 -10.19
N ILE A 141 -5.40 -10.96 -9.62
CA ILE A 141 -5.36 -9.79 -8.75
C ILE A 141 -5.73 -10.22 -7.34
N ASN A 142 -4.90 -9.85 -6.37
CA ASN A 142 -5.04 -10.21 -4.98
C ASN A 142 -4.97 -8.97 -4.09
N ALA A 143 -5.66 -9.03 -2.95
CA ALA A 143 -5.52 -8.05 -1.88
C ALA A 143 -5.53 -8.76 -0.52
N ALA A 144 -4.69 -8.30 0.40
CA ALA A 144 -4.52 -8.89 1.71
C ALA A 144 -4.23 -7.80 2.75
N VAL A 145 -4.26 -8.17 4.02
CA VAL A 145 -3.75 -7.34 5.13
C VAL A 145 -2.41 -7.90 5.59
N VAL A 146 -1.55 -7.04 6.14
CA VAL A 146 -0.29 -7.48 6.77
C VAL A 146 -0.58 -8.56 7.81
N GLY A 147 0.23 -9.63 7.80
CA GLY A 147 0.06 -10.81 8.65
C GLY A 147 -0.79 -11.92 8.04
N SER A 148 -1.45 -11.70 6.89
CA SER A 148 -2.21 -12.76 6.20
C SER A 148 -1.32 -13.93 5.80
N VAL A 149 -1.90 -15.13 5.82
CA VAL A 149 -1.27 -16.35 5.32
C VAL A 149 -1.36 -16.38 3.80
N PHE A 150 -0.25 -16.62 3.14
CA PHE A 150 -0.12 -16.74 1.69
C PHE A 150 0.23 -18.18 1.33
N GLU A 151 -0.74 -18.91 0.80
CA GLU A 151 -0.60 -20.29 0.34
C GLU A 151 -0.36 -20.30 -1.16
N ILE A 152 0.75 -20.91 -1.58
CA ILE A 152 1.18 -20.96 -2.97
C ILE A 152 1.14 -22.42 -3.43
N LEU A 153 0.30 -22.71 -4.43
CA LEU A 153 0.07 -24.05 -4.97
C LEU A 153 0.55 -24.15 -6.41
N ASN A 154 0.92 -25.36 -6.82
CA ASN A 154 1.15 -25.69 -8.22
C ASN A 154 0.29 -26.90 -8.61
N SER A 155 -0.78 -26.67 -9.37
CA SER A 155 -1.67 -27.71 -9.88
C SER A 155 -1.29 -28.19 -11.31
N ASP A 156 -0.26 -27.57 -11.90
CA ASP A 156 0.19 -27.97 -13.22
C ASP A 156 1.26 -29.09 -13.13
N PRO A 157 1.33 -29.98 -14.12
CA PRO A 157 2.31 -31.06 -14.17
C PRO A 157 3.71 -30.59 -14.65
N ILE A 158 3.99 -29.29 -14.56
CA ILE A 158 5.23 -28.64 -14.95
C ILE A 158 5.74 -27.73 -13.84
N LEU A 159 6.97 -27.28 -13.97
CA LEU A 159 7.60 -26.36 -13.02
C LEU A 159 7.12 -24.93 -13.26
N HIS A 160 6.69 -24.28 -12.18
CA HIS A 160 6.53 -22.84 -12.11
C HIS A 160 7.41 -22.24 -11.02
N ASN A 161 7.51 -20.92 -10.95
CA ASN A 161 7.98 -20.21 -9.77
C ASN A 161 7.14 -18.98 -9.48
N THR A 162 7.09 -18.61 -8.22
CA THR A 162 6.44 -17.36 -7.76
C THR A 162 7.52 -16.39 -7.35
N HIS A 163 7.79 -15.40 -8.21
CA HIS A 163 8.74 -14.34 -7.98
C HIS A 163 8.00 -13.05 -7.69
N MET A 164 8.00 -12.65 -6.42
CA MET A 164 7.26 -11.51 -5.89
C MET A 164 8.21 -10.35 -5.59
N ARG A 165 7.98 -9.19 -6.17
CA ARG A 165 8.76 -7.96 -5.98
C ARG A 165 7.87 -6.84 -5.47
N ILE A 166 8.35 -6.10 -4.47
CA ILE A 166 7.70 -4.87 -4.02
C ILE A 166 8.04 -3.72 -4.97
N ASP A 167 7.15 -2.74 -5.11
CA ASP A 167 7.30 -1.55 -5.96
C ASP A 167 7.44 -1.84 -7.47
N GLY A 168 6.83 -2.95 -7.89
CA GLY A 168 6.69 -3.30 -9.29
C GLY A 168 7.83 -4.17 -9.86
N ARG A 169 7.88 -4.27 -11.19
CA ARG A 169 8.72 -5.22 -11.92
C ARG A 169 10.23 -5.07 -11.66
N LEU A 170 10.69 -3.86 -11.41
CA LEU A 170 12.10 -3.56 -11.16
C LEU A 170 12.42 -3.40 -9.68
N GLY A 171 11.44 -3.61 -8.81
CA GLY A 171 11.56 -3.47 -7.37
C GLY A 171 12.32 -4.61 -6.69
N THR A 172 12.44 -4.52 -5.37
CA THR A 172 13.16 -5.48 -4.55
C THR A 172 12.43 -6.82 -4.50
N THR A 173 13.13 -7.92 -4.69
CA THR A 173 12.60 -9.28 -4.49
C THR A 173 12.33 -9.53 -3.02
N ILE A 174 11.08 -9.84 -2.71
CA ILE A 174 10.62 -10.23 -1.36
C ILE A 174 10.51 -11.75 -1.24
N LEU A 175 10.10 -12.41 -2.32
CA LEU A 175 9.95 -13.85 -2.37
C LEU A 175 10.31 -14.35 -3.76
N ASN A 176 11.08 -15.45 -3.84
CA ASN A 176 11.24 -16.21 -5.07
C ASN A 176 11.29 -17.70 -4.73
N VAL A 177 10.21 -18.40 -5.00
CA VAL A 177 10.07 -19.83 -4.69
C VAL A 177 9.78 -20.63 -5.94
N VAL A 178 10.49 -21.74 -6.09
CA VAL A 178 10.33 -22.68 -7.20
C VAL A 178 9.35 -23.78 -6.78
N GLN A 179 8.43 -24.10 -7.67
CA GLN A 179 7.36 -25.06 -7.46
C GLN A 179 7.38 -26.12 -8.58
N PRO A 180 8.11 -27.23 -8.42
CA PRO A 180 8.00 -28.40 -9.30
C PRO A 180 6.57 -28.97 -9.29
N ALA A 181 6.23 -29.79 -10.27
CA ALA A 181 5.00 -30.57 -10.28
C ALA A 181 4.89 -31.45 -9.02
N GLY A 182 3.71 -31.48 -8.40
CA GLY A 182 3.42 -32.34 -7.24
C GLY A 182 4.12 -31.93 -5.93
N VAL A 183 4.65 -30.71 -5.85
CA VAL A 183 5.18 -30.17 -4.60
C VAL A 183 4.05 -29.80 -3.64
N ASP A 184 4.30 -29.94 -2.34
CA ASP A 184 3.38 -29.50 -1.30
C ASP A 184 3.15 -27.99 -1.35
N VAL A 185 2.04 -27.54 -0.74
CA VAL A 185 1.69 -26.12 -0.59
C VAL A 185 2.82 -25.38 0.13
N ILE A 186 3.27 -24.28 -0.46
CA ILE A 186 4.24 -23.38 0.18
C ILE A 186 3.47 -22.33 0.97
N ILE A 187 3.72 -22.28 2.27
CA ILE A 187 3.04 -21.33 3.18
C ILE A 187 4.02 -20.22 3.55
N LYS A 188 3.57 -18.98 3.40
CA LYS A 188 4.30 -17.76 3.78
C LYS A 188 3.37 -16.82 4.52
N THR A 189 3.94 -15.88 5.27
CA THR A 189 3.21 -14.77 5.90
C THR A 189 3.57 -13.47 5.20
N LEU A 190 2.58 -12.64 4.87
CA LEU A 190 2.76 -11.33 4.25
C LEU A 190 3.13 -10.30 5.33
N GLN A 191 4.41 -9.98 5.45
CA GLN A 191 4.93 -9.14 6.54
C GLN A 191 5.03 -7.65 6.22
N ILE A 192 4.92 -7.27 4.94
CA ILE A 192 5.18 -5.91 4.47
C ILE A 192 3.97 -5.44 3.67
N ALA A 193 3.46 -4.23 4.01
CA ALA A 193 2.44 -3.56 3.21
C ALA A 193 3.06 -3.01 1.91
N GLY A 194 2.26 -2.96 0.84
CA GLY A 194 2.72 -2.41 -0.43
C GLY A 194 2.05 -3.06 -1.64
N PHE A 195 2.52 -2.64 -2.81
CA PHE A 195 2.15 -3.24 -4.09
C PHE A 195 3.23 -4.23 -4.53
N PHE A 196 2.80 -5.42 -4.90
CA PHE A 196 3.69 -6.49 -5.36
C PHE A 196 3.36 -6.91 -6.78
N ASP A 197 4.38 -6.90 -7.63
CA ASP A 197 4.39 -7.54 -8.96
C ASP A 197 4.83 -9.00 -8.78
N ILE A 198 4.04 -9.93 -9.29
CA ILE A 198 4.29 -11.37 -9.17
C ILE A 198 4.45 -11.95 -10.58
N ARG A 199 5.56 -12.66 -10.79
CA ARG A 199 5.89 -13.24 -12.09
C ARG A 199 6.42 -14.68 -11.97
N CYS A 200 6.29 -15.42 -13.06
CA CYS A 200 6.99 -16.68 -13.25
C CYS A 200 8.21 -16.43 -14.13
N ASP A 201 9.42 -16.72 -13.64
CA ASP A 201 10.65 -16.54 -14.44
C ASP A 201 10.77 -17.61 -15.53
N ALA A 202 10.12 -18.77 -15.35
CA ALA A 202 10.07 -19.84 -16.34
C ALA A 202 9.07 -19.54 -17.48
N HIS A 203 7.97 -18.84 -17.19
CA HIS A 203 6.89 -18.51 -18.12
C HIS A 203 6.59 -17.02 -18.07
N THR A 204 7.30 -16.23 -18.86
CA THR A 204 7.31 -14.74 -18.81
C THR A 204 5.96 -14.08 -19.06
N PHE A 205 5.00 -14.80 -19.63
CA PHE A 205 3.62 -14.37 -19.82
C PHE A 205 2.75 -14.51 -18.56
N MET A 206 3.20 -15.31 -17.55
CA MET A 206 2.47 -15.43 -16.28
C MET A 206 2.79 -14.26 -15.39
N GLN A 207 1.76 -13.49 -15.05
CA GLN A 207 1.85 -12.34 -14.16
C GLN A 207 0.61 -12.22 -13.29
N ALA A 208 0.79 -11.69 -12.09
CA ALA A 208 -0.25 -11.34 -11.14
C ALA A 208 0.18 -10.12 -10.33
N SER A 209 -0.76 -9.55 -9.60
CA SER A 209 -0.53 -8.42 -8.70
C SER A 209 -1.16 -8.70 -7.34
N MET A 210 -0.51 -8.20 -6.28
CA MET A 210 -1.03 -8.24 -4.93
C MET A 210 -0.86 -6.89 -4.25
N HIS A 211 -1.91 -6.44 -3.57
CA HIS A 211 -1.87 -5.30 -2.67
C HIS A 211 -1.96 -5.79 -1.24
N VAL A 212 -0.99 -5.44 -0.41
CA VAL A 212 -1.00 -5.74 1.03
C VAL A 212 -1.19 -4.45 1.79
N PHE A 213 -2.25 -4.37 2.59
CA PHE A 213 -2.67 -3.19 3.33
C PHE A 213 -2.36 -3.30 4.82
N GLU A 214 -2.19 -2.15 5.49
CA GLU A 214 -2.07 -2.07 6.95
C GLU A 214 -3.43 -1.97 7.66
N HIS A 215 -4.53 -1.96 6.91
CA HIS A 215 -5.90 -1.85 7.42
C HIS A 215 -6.85 -2.77 6.64
N PRO A 216 -8.01 -3.18 7.19
CA PRO A 216 -8.89 -4.16 6.57
C PRO A 216 -9.99 -3.56 5.66
N TYR A 217 -9.82 -2.30 5.21
CA TYR A 217 -10.80 -1.60 4.38
C TYR A 217 -10.37 -1.57 2.92
N PHE A 218 -10.43 -2.73 2.32
CA PHE A 218 -10.21 -2.94 0.89
C PHE A 218 -11.14 -4.06 0.39
N ALA A 219 -11.29 -4.14 -0.91
CA ALA A 219 -11.97 -5.21 -1.63
C ALA A 219 -11.35 -5.39 -3.01
N VAL A 220 -11.56 -6.55 -3.62
CA VAL A 220 -11.30 -6.79 -5.05
C VAL A 220 -12.64 -7.02 -5.72
N THR A 221 -12.89 -6.36 -6.84
CA THR A 221 -14.16 -6.57 -7.57
C THR A 221 -14.23 -7.97 -8.14
N ASP A 222 -15.43 -8.53 -8.08
CA ASP A 222 -15.77 -9.81 -8.71
C ASP A 222 -15.94 -9.70 -10.23
N GLY A 223 -16.25 -10.83 -10.91
CA GLY A 223 -16.48 -10.88 -12.35
C GLY A 223 -17.63 -9.99 -12.85
N LYS A 224 -18.46 -9.44 -11.97
CA LYS A 224 -19.53 -8.48 -12.28
C LYS A 224 -19.16 -7.05 -11.91
N GLY A 225 -17.93 -6.83 -11.47
CA GLY A 225 -17.44 -5.55 -11.01
C GLY A 225 -17.93 -5.15 -9.61
N GLN A 226 -18.56 -6.06 -8.85
CA GLN A 226 -19.12 -5.76 -7.53
C GLN A 226 -18.06 -5.83 -6.47
N PHE A 227 -18.18 -4.94 -5.46
CA PHE A 227 -17.33 -4.94 -4.26
C PHE A 227 -18.15 -4.63 -3.02
N GLU A 228 -17.63 -5.06 -1.86
CA GLU A 228 -18.20 -4.78 -0.55
C GLU A 228 -17.09 -4.61 0.49
N MET A 229 -17.22 -3.58 1.33
CA MET A 229 -16.41 -3.35 2.51
C MET A 229 -17.33 -3.19 3.72
N ALA A 230 -17.30 -4.14 4.64
CA ALA A 230 -18.14 -4.13 5.84
C ALA A 230 -17.50 -3.32 6.98
N GLN A 231 -18.36 -2.77 7.85
CA GLN A 231 -17.98 -2.06 9.07
C GLN A 231 -17.05 -0.87 8.84
N VAL A 232 -17.32 -0.09 7.79
CA VAL A 232 -16.58 1.15 7.52
C VAL A 232 -17.08 2.23 8.49
N PRO A 233 -16.21 2.84 9.32
CA PRO A 233 -16.61 3.91 10.24
C PRO A 233 -17.17 5.12 9.49
N PRO A 234 -18.11 5.89 10.14
CA PRO A 234 -18.57 7.15 9.57
C PRO A 234 -17.42 8.13 9.38
N GLY A 235 -17.43 8.84 8.25
CA GLY A 235 -16.36 9.80 7.94
C GLY A 235 -16.26 10.12 6.46
N THR A 236 -15.34 11.01 6.12
CA THR A 236 -15.02 11.34 4.74
C THR A 236 -13.65 10.73 4.39
N TYR A 237 -13.63 9.92 3.34
CA TYR A 237 -12.47 9.15 2.93
C TYR A 237 -12.17 9.36 1.46
N ARG A 238 -10.92 9.13 1.09
CA ARG A 238 -10.52 8.94 -0.30
C ARG A 238 -10.64 7.46 -0.63
N LEU A 239 -11.55 7.10 -1.51
CA LEU A 239 -11.70 5.74 -2.05
C LEU A 239 -10.82 5.64 -3.29
N ARG A 240 -9.79 4.82 -3.20
CA ARG A 240 -8.87 4.54 -4.30
C ARG A 240 -9.32 3.29 -5.04
N MET A 241 -9.35 3.38 -6.36
CA MET A 241 -9.50 2.27 -7.29
C MET A 241 -8.17 2.04 -7.99
N TRP A 242 -7.77 0.81 -8.16
CA TRP A 242 -6.59 0.46 -8.93
C TRP A 242 -6.85 -0.78 -9.78
N HIS A 243 -6.41 -0.73 -11.02
CA HIS A 243 -6.40 -1.88 -11.93
C HIS A 243 -5.09 -1.89 -12.72
N GLU A 244 -4.49 -3.07 -12.92
CA GLU A 244 -3.16 -3.20 -13.52
C GLU A 244 -3.00 -2.59 -14.92
N ALA A 245 -4.09 -2.59 -15.71
CA ALA A 245 -4.10 -2.04 -17.07
C ALA A 245 -4.70 -0.64 -17.18
N LEU A 246 -5.40 -0.14 -16.13
CA LEU A 246 -6.12 1.13 -16.14
C LEU A 246 -5.54 2.16 -15.16
N GLY A 247 -4.49 1.76 -14.42
CA GLY A 247 -3.88 2.63 -13.42
C GLY A 247 -4.75 2.84 -12.18
N ALA A 248 -4.57 3.97 -11.51
CA ALA A 248 -5.26 4.32 -10.28
C ALA A 248 -6.13 5.56 -10.45
N ARG A 249 -7.29 5.57 -9.79
CA ARG A 249 -8.18 6.73 -9.65
C ARG A 249 -8.63 6.86 -8.21
N THR A 250 -9.00 8.06 -7.81
CA THR A 250 -9.46 8.35 -6.45
C THR A 250 -10.76 9.15 -6.49
N LYS A 251 -11.69 8.80 -5.60
CA LYS A 251 -12.96 9.52 -5.41
C LYS A 251 -13.16 9.79 -3.92
N THR A 252 -13.51 11.00 -3.55
CA THR A 252 -13.93 11.30 -2.18
C THR A 252 -15.33 10.77 -1.94
N ILE A 253 -15.53 10.03 -0.83
CA ILE A 253 -16.82 9.52 -0.37
C ILE A 253 -17.07 9.95 1.06
N THR A 254 -18.34 10.15 1.42
CA THR A 254 -18.76 10.39 2.80
C THR A 254 -19.60 9.21 3.27
N VAL A 255 -19.09 8.49 4.25
CA VAL A 255 -19.71 7.31 4.86
C VAL A 255 -20.66 7.79 5.96
N PRO A 256 -21.97 7.43 5.91
CA PRO A 256 -22.95 7.86 6.90
C PRO A 256 -22.76 7.12 8.23
N SER A 257 -23.38 7.63 9.29
CA SER A 257 -23.37 7.01 10.62
C SER A 257 -24.30 5.79 10.76
N THR A 258 -25.26 5.65 9.84
CA THR A 258 -26.25 4.55 9.84
C THR A 258 -26.61 4.14 8.42
N GLY A 259 -27.14 2.92 8.24
CA GLY A 259 -27.54 2.39 6.95
C GLY A 259 -26.39 1.75 6.18
N SER A 260 -26.33 2.03 4.87
CA SER A 260 -25.27 1.60 3.97
C SER A 260 -24.95 2.69 2.95
N LEU A 261 -23.80 2.60 2.30
CA LEU A 261 -23.40 3.50 1.22
C LEU A 261 -23.18 2.67 -0.05
N THR A 262 -23.91 2.98 -1.11
CA THR A 262 -23.66 2.39 -2.44
C THR A 262 -22.93 3.40 -3.32
N VAL A 263 -21.82 3.00 -3.93
CA VAL A 263 -20.96 3.85 -4.76
C VAL A 263 -20.66 3.17 -6.08
N ASP A 264 -21.35 3.57 -7.13
CA ASP A 264 -21.00 3.13 -8.49
C ASP A 264 -19.88 4.01 -9.05
N LEU A 265 -18.92 3.36 -9.70
CA LEU A 265 -17.65 3.95 -10.15
C LEU A 265 -17.42 3.63 -11.63
N GLY A 266 -16.83 4.57 -12.34
CA GLY A 266 -16.35 4.37 -13.71
C GLY A 266 -14.83 4.28 -13.76
N LEU A 267 -14.29 3.39 -14.59
CA LEU A 267 -12.87 3.29 -14.84
C LEU A 267 -12.62 3.13 -16.35
N SER A 268 -11.77 4.00 -16.89
CA SER A 268 -11.38 4.01 -18.30
C SER A 268 -9.86 4.02 -18.44
N PRO A 269 -9.31 3.65 -19.61
CA PRO A 269 -7.91 3.92 -19.90
C PRO A 269 -7.54 5.38 -19.65
N GLU A 270 -6.29 5.64 -19.31
CA GLU A 270 -5.75 7.02 -19.33
C GLU A 270 -5.70 7.49 -20.78
N GLU A 271 -6.15 8.73 -21.04
CA GLU A 271 -6.01 9.40 -22.33
C GLU A 271 -4.58 9.84 -22.55
#